data_809bbcb4ae42d26a4dbee89a50164a0a
#
_entry.id   809bbcb4ae42d26a4dbee89a50164a0a
#
_cell.length_a   1.000
_cell.length_b   1.000
_cell.length_c   1.000
_cell.angle_alpha   90.00
_cell.angle_beta   90.00
_cell.angle_gamma   90.00
#
_symmetry.space_group_name_H-M   'P 1'
#
loop_
_entity.id
_entity.type
_entity.pdbx_description
1 polymer ?
#
loop_
_entity_poly.entity_id
_entity_poly.type
_entity_poly.pdbx_seq_one_letter_code
_entity_poly.pdbx_strand_id
1 'polypeptide(L)'
;VGSEMCIRDRNNSKPTVLVHTSGSTGKPKPLLIEKQRMLNSAKITCDFLGLKQGDKALLCMPLDFIAGKMMVVRGIERGMKIINVKPSGHPLSDEALRSANNDDEITFAAMVPLQVANSLEVPKERERLLAIKHLIIGGGAVDDEMADTLKAFPNAVWSTYGMTETLSHVALRRLSGKDASSWYEPFESVEIATTDDGCLVINAPLVCQAMLTTNDRVE
;
A
#
# COMPACT_ATOMS: atom_id res chain seq x y z
N VAL A 1 12.50 -13.24 -11.67
CA VAL A 1 13.36 -13.61 -10.52
C VAL A 1 12.73 -13.17 -9.21
N GLY A 2 12.26 -11.93 -9.06
CA GLY A 2 11.68 -11.42 -7.81
C GLY A 2 10.35 -12.08 -7.40
N SER A 3 9.44 -12.33 -8.35
CA SER A 3 8.16 -13.00 -8.08
C SER A 3 8.34 -14.45 -7.66
N GLU A 4 9.29 -15.18 -8.25
CA GLU A 4 9.60 -16.55 -7.85
C GLU A 4 10.18 -16.64 -6.43
N MET A 5 10.99 -15.67 -6.02
CA MET A 5 11.55 -15.61 -4.68
C MET A 5 10.45 -15.36 -3.62
N CYS A 6 9.49 -14.49 -3.89
CA CYS A 6 8.35 -14.27 -3.01
C CYS A 6 7.46 -15.52 -2.86
N ILE A 7 7.24 -16.26 -3.96
CA ILE A 7 6.48 -17.52 -3.94
C ILE A 7 7.24 -18.59 -3.17
N ARG A 8 8.56 -18.71 -3.36
CA ARG A 8 9.42 -19.64 -2.61
C ARG A 8 9.43 -19.34 -1.12
N ASP A 9 9.55 -18.06 -0.74
CA ASP A 9 9.52 -17.62 0.66
C ASP A 9 8.19 -17.95 1.34
N ARG A 10 7.08 -17.83 0.61
CA ARG A 10 5.77 -18.23 1.12
C ARG A 10 5.65 -19.73 1.32
N ASN A 11 6.11 -20.54 0.35
CA ASN A 11 5.90 -21.97 0.30
C ASN A 11 6.96 -22.76 1.08
N ASN A 12 8.01 -22.10 1.60
CA ASN A 12 8.96 -22.76 2.48
C ASN A 12 8.36 -22.97 3.89
N SER A 13 8.91 -23.93 4.63
CA SER A 13 8.46 -24.27 5.99
C SER A 13 8.79 -23.23 7.06
N LYS A 14 9.54 -22.16 6.73
CA LYS A 14 9.90 -21.11 7.68
C LYS A 14 8.68 -20.26 8.03
N PRO A 15 8.43 -19.95 9.30
CA PRO A 15 7.30 -19.11 9.70
C PRO A 15 7.48 -17.62 9.39
N THR A 16 8.70 -17.20 9.03
CA THR A 16 9.08 -15.81 8.81
C THR A 16 9.61 -15.55 7.40
N VAL A 17 9.52 -14.28 6.97
CA VAL A 17 10.10 -13.74 5.73
C VAL A 17 11.06 -12.61 6.08
N LEU A 18 12.21 -12.59 5.42
CA LEU A 18 13.16 -11.47 5.52
C LEU A 18 12.68 -10.29 4.66
N VAL A 19 12.58 -9.13 5.27
CA VAL A 19 12.32 -7.86 4.60
C VAL A 19 13.38 -6.84 4.98
N HIS A 20 13.46 -5.75 4.22
CA HIS A 20 14.32 -4.62 4.55
C HIS A 20 13.46 -3.36 4.78
N THR A 21 13.82 -2.56 5.78
CA THR A 21 13.19 -1.25 6.00
C THR A 21 13.49 -0.35 4.81
N SER A 22 12.60 0.60 4.49
CA SER A 22 12.76 1.51 3.36
C SER A 22 13.91 2.53 3.52
N GLY A 23 14.56 2.59 4.69
CA GLY A 23 15.74 3.42 4.91
C GLY A 23 15.46 4.92 4.99
N SER A 24 14.22 5.36 5.22
CA SER A 24 13.87 6.79 5.39
C SER A 24 14.66 7.49 6.51
N THR A 25 15.18 6.75 7.48
CA THR A 25 15.95 7.23 8.61
C THR A 25 17.39 6.67 8.69
N GLY A 26 17.88 5.98 7.65
CA GLY A 26 19.21 5.38 7.65
C GLY A 26 19.40 4.22 6.68
N LYS A 27 20.44 3.40 6.89
CA LYS A 27 20.69 2.21 6.07
C LYS A 27 19.57 1.19 6.27
N PRO A 28 19.08 0.52 5.19
CA PRO A 28 18.07 -0.53 5.30
C PRO A 28 18.48 -1.60 6.30
N LYS A 29 17.62 -1.88 7.28
CA LYS A 29 17.86 -2.92 8.30
C LYS A 29 17.08 -4.16 7.94
N PRO A 30 17.67 -5.36 8.05
CA PRO A 30 16.97 -6.62 7.87
C PRO A 30 15.99 -6.84 9.04
N LEU A 31 14.78 -7.26 8.72
CA LEU A 31 13.73 -7.57 9.70
C LEU A 31 13.07 -8.89 9.32
N LEU A 32 12.94 -9.81 10.29
CA LEU A 32 12.20 -11.05 10.12
C LEU A 32 10.75 -10.83 10.52
N ILE A 33 9.85 -11.05 9.59
CA ILE A 33 8.41 -10.85 9.76
C ILE A 33 7.69 -12.17 9.68
N GLU A 34 6.77 -12.41 10.62
CA GLU A 34 5.91 -13.58 10.62
C GLU A 34 4.93 -13.55 9.44
N LYS A 35 4.87 -14.67 8.70
CA LYS A 35 3.97 -14.83 7.54
C LYS A 35 2.51 -14.60 7.92
N GLN A 36 2.10 -15.08 9.11
CA GLN A 36 0.72 -14.93 9.57
C GLN A 36 0.33 -13.45 9.73
N ARG A 37 1.23 -12.61 10.24
CA ARG A 37 0.98 -11.18 10.36
C ARG A 37 0.85 -10.49 9.00
N MET A 38 1.67 -10.92 8.02
CA MET A 38 1.53 -10.42 6.63
C MET A 38 0.16 -10.78 6.05
N LEU A 39 -0.32 -12.00 6.28
CA LEU A 39 -1.64 -12.43 5.85
C LEU A 39 -2.76 -11.65 6.56
N ASN A 40 -2.65 -11.42 7.85
CA ASN A 40 -3.60 -10.61 8.62
C ASN A 40 -3.69 -9.17 8.05
N SER A 41 -2.53 -8.53 7.85
CA SER A 41 -2.47 -7.18 7.26
C SER A 41 -3.07 -7.15 5.85
N ALA A 42 -2.80 -8.17 5.03
CA ALA A 42 -3.37 -8.28 3.69
C ALA A 42 -4.89 -8.42 3.74
N LYS A 43 -5.40 -9.30 4.60
CA LYS A 43 -6.84 -9.51 4.79
C LYS A 43 -7.55 -8.23 5.22
N ILE A 44 -7.02 -7.54 6.23
CA ILE A 44 -7.58 -6.27 6.73
C ILE A 44 -7.72 -5.25 5.59
N THR A 45 -6.65 -5.05 4.81
CA THR A 45 -6.70 -4.12 3.66
C THR A 45 -7.72 -4.56 2.60
N CYS A 46 -7.72 -5.84 2.24
CA CYS A 46 -8.62 -6.37 1.22
C CYS A 46 -10.09 -6.28 1.64
N ASP A 47 -10.39 -6.56 2.91
CA ASP A 47 -11.73 -6.45 3.47
C ASP A 47 -12.20 -4.98 3.49
N PHE A 48 -11.35 -4.07 3.97
CA PHE A 48 -11.65 -2.64 4.01
C PHE A 48 -11.97 -2.06 2.63
N LEU A 49 -11.18 -2.43 1.60
CA LEU A 49 -11.38 -1.96 0.23
C LEU A 49 -12.45 -2.76 -0.53
N GLY A 50 -13.00 -3.81 0.05
CA GLY A 50 -13.99 -4.67 -0.61
C GLY A 50 -13.46 -5.44 -1.82
N LEU A 51 -12.12 -5.73 -1.84
CA LEU A 51 -11.48 -6.46 -2.93
C LEU A 51 -11.95 -7.91 -3.00
N LYS A 52 -12.07 -8.45 -4.22
CA LYS A 52 -12.64 -9.76 -4.49
C LYS A 52 -11.70 -10.66 -5.27
N GLN A 53 -12.00 -11.95 -5.27
CA GLN A 53 -11.32 -12.91 -6.14
C GLN A 53 -11.51 -12.52 -7.60
N GLY A 54 -10.41 -12.57 -8.35
CA GLY A 54 -10.39 -12.20 -9.76
C GLY A 54 -10.13 -10.72 -10.04
N ASP A 55 -10.21 -9.84 -9.04
CA ASP A 55 -9.82 -8.43 -9.18
C ASP A 55 -8.38 -8.31 -9.70
N LYS A 56 -8.07 -7.20 -10.38
CA LYS A 56 -6.75 -6.97 -10.96
C LYS A 56 -5.97 -5.97 -10.10
N ALA A 57 -4.81 -6.41 -9.62
CA ALA A 57 -3.91 -5.61 -8.78
C ALA A 57 -2.63 -5.25 -9.55
N LEU A 58 -2.28 -3.97 -9.62
CA LEU A 58 -1.05 -3.49 -10.23
C LEU A 58 0.11 -3.60 -9.25
N LEU A 59 1.13 -4.39 -9.60
CA LEU A 59 2.40 -4.46 -8.90
C LEU A 59 3.43 -3.60 -9.65
N CYS A 60 3.71 -2.41 -9.14
CA CYS A 60 4.63 -1.43 -9.70
C CYS A 60 5.77 -1.04 -8.74
N MET A 61 5.89 -1.73 -7.61
CA MET A 61 6.92 -1.49 -6.60
C MET A 61 7.92 -2.65 -6.51
N PRO A 62 9.20 -2.36 -6.15
CA PRO A 62 10.21 -3.39 -6.01
C PRO A 62 9.85 -4.41 -4.92
N LEU A 63 10.08 -5.69 -5.22
CA LEU A 63 9.84 -6.80 -4.27
C LEU A 63 10.90 -6.91 -3.17
N ASP A 64 11.96 -6.12 -3.23
CA ASP A 64 12.97 -6.03 -2.17
C ASP A 64 12.42 -5.36 -0.91
N PHE A 65 11.44 -4.48 -1.07
CA PHE A 65 10.80 -3.74 0.01
C PHE A 65 9.46 -4.33 0.43
N ILE A 66 9.05 -4.03 1.67
CA ILE A 66 7.82 -4.55 2.25
C ILE A 66 6.58 -4.18 1.42
N ALA A 67 6.53 -2.98 0.83
CA ALA A 67 5.39 -2.52 0.06
C ALA A 67 5.11 -3.42 -1.17
N GLY A 68 6.15 -3.76 -1.96
CA GLY A 68 6.01 -4.68 -3.08
C GLY A 68 5.64 -6.11 -2.64
N LYS A 69 6.27 -6.61 -1.56
CA LYS A 69 5.92 -7.92 -0.99
C LYS A 69 4.45 -7.97 -0.56
N MET A 70 3.95 -6.92 0.11
CA MET A 70 2.56 -6.86 0.57
C MET A 70 1.56 -6.81 -0.58
N MET A 71 1.91 -6.25 -1.74
CA MET A 71 1.05 -6.35 -2.94
C MET A 71 0.88 -7.79 -3.39
N VAL A 72 1.97 -8.58 -3.40
CA VAL A 72 1.90 -10.02 -3.71
C VAL A 72 1.09 -10.78 -2.66
N VAL A 73 1.30 -10.49 -1.37
CA VAL A 73 0.56 -11.16 -0.28
C VAL A 73 -0.93 -10.88 -0.37
N ARG A 74 -1.34 -9.61 -0.66
CA ARG A 74 -2.74 -9.25 -0.90
C ARG A 74 -3.33 -9.98 -2.11
N GLY A 75 -2.55 -10.05 -3.21
CA GLY A 75 -2.95 -10.78 -4.41
C GLY A 75 -3.23 -12.26 -4.13
N ILE A 76 -2.40 -12.89 -3.32
CA ILE A 76 -2.52 -14.29 -2.96
C ILE A 76 -3.66 -14.51 -1.94
N GLU A 77 -3.76 -13.66 -0.91
CA GLU A 77 -4.79 -13.76 0.12
C GLU A 77 -6.18 -13.67 -0.51
N ARG A 78 -6.36 -12.75 -1.46
CA ARG A 78 -7.67 -12.48 -2.06
C ARG A 78 -7.91 -13.20 -3.40
N GLY A 79 -6.90 -13.90 -3.94
CA GLY A 79 -7.01 -14.54 -5.27
C GLY A 79 -7.12 -13.54 -6.41
N MET A 80 -6.42 -12.41 -6.30
CA MET A 80 -6.39 -11.39 -7.34
C MET A 80 -5.43 -11.74 -8.47
N LYS A 81 -5.67 -11.20 -9.66
CA LYS A 81 -4.75 -11.26 -10.80
C LYS A 81 -3.74 -10.13 -10.67
N ILE A 82 -2.45 -10.47 -10.57
CA ILE A 82 -1.38 -9.46 -10.47
C ILE A 82 -0.91 -9.08 -11.86
N ILE A 83 -1.04 -7.81 -12.20
CA ILE A 83 -0.40 -7.19 -13.36
C ILE A 83 0.95 -6.66 -12.88
N ASN A 84 2.02 -7.31 -13.34
CA ASN A 84 3.37 -6.93 -12.93
C ASN A 84 4.01 -6.01 -13.98
N VAL A 85 4.38 -4.81 -13.57
CA VAL A 85 5.10 -3.83 -14.38
C VAL A 85 6.47 -3.54 -13.79
N LYS A 86 7.38 -3.01 -14.60
CA LYS A 86 8.71 -2.65 -14.12
C LYS A 86 8.61 -1.49 -13.11
N PRO A 87 9.21 -1.63 -11.91
CA PRO A 87 9.29 -0.52 -10.97
C PRO A 87 10.00 0.69 -11.59
N SER A 88 9.30 1.81 -11.66
CA SER A 88 9.80 3.06 -12.26
C SER A 88 9.03 4.26 -11.69
N GLY A 89 9.44 5.47 -12.04
CA GLY A 89 8.68 6.70 -11.76
C GLY A 89 7.41 6.84 -12.62
N HIS A 90 7.29 6.06 -13.71
CA HIS A 90 6.18 6.09 -14.67
C HIS A 90 5.59 4.68 -14.88
N PRO A 91 5.04 4.03 -13.85
CA PRO A 91 4.62 2.64 -13.94
C PRO A 91 3.41 2.45 -14.88
N LEU A 92 2.59 3.48 -15.06
CA LEU A 92 1.41 3.43 -15.91
C LEU A 92 1.72 3.60 -17.41
N SER A 93 2.98 3.90 -17.77
CA SER A 93 3.48 3.87 -19.15
C SER A 93 4.02 2.51 -19.60
N ASP A 94 4.09 1.51 -18.72
CA ASP A 94 4.67 0.20 -19.02
C ASP A 94 3.97 -0.49 -20.19
N GLU A 95 4.75 -1.19 -21.01
CA GLU A 95 4.24 -1.89 -22.20
C GLU A 95 3.28 -3.03 -21.86
N ALA A 96 3.43 -3.65 -20.68
CA ALA A 96 2.50 -4.67 -20.20
C ALA A 96 1.06 -4.16 -20.08
N LEU A 97 0.88 -2.84 -19.92
CA LEU A 97 -0.43 -2.19 -19.90
C LEU A 97 -0.93 -1.75 -21.30
N ARG A 98 -0.14 -1.90 -22.35
CA ARG A 98 -0.52 -1.52 -23.72
C ARG A 98 -1.21 -2.63 -24.50
N SER A 99 -0.89 -3.89 -24.17
CA SER A 99 -1.42 -5.07 -24.85
C SER A 99 -2.78 -5.53 -24.30
N ALA A 100 -3.19 -4.94 -23.19
CA ALA A 100 -4.47 -5.20 -22.58
C ALA A 100 -5.57 -4.51 -23.42
N ASN A 101 -6.40 -5.28 -24.12
CA ASN A 101 -7.68 -4.80 -24.63
C ASN A 101 -8.44 -4.16 -23.44
N ASN A 102 -9.33 -3.20 -23.69
CA ASN A 102 -10.11 -2.41 -22.71
C ASN A 102 -10.70 -3.18 -21.51
N ASP A 103 -10.51 -4.50 -21.44
CA ASP A 103 -10.93 -5.41 -20.37
C ASP A 103 -9.98 -5.45 -19.14
N ASP A 104 -8.84 -4.74 -19.19
CA ASP A 104 -7.85 -4.75 -18.11
C ASP A 104 -7.99 -3.55 -17.17
N GLU A 105 -9.20 -3.29 -16.71
CA GLU A 105 -9.45 -2.33 -15.66
C GLU A 105 -8.70 -2.72 -14.38
N ILE A 106 -7.78 -1.85 -13.92
CA ILE A 106 -7.05 -2.06 -12.67
C ILE A 106 -8.00 -1.78 -11.50
N THR A 107 -8.31 -2.83 -10.73
CA THR A 107 -9.16 -2.69 -9.55
C THR A 107 -8.39 -2.08 -8.38
N PHE A 108 -7.12 -2.48 -8.20
CA PHE A 108 -6.33 -2.06 -7.04
C PHE A 108 -4.90 -1.72 -7.44
N ALA A 109 -4.39 -0.60 -6.94
CA ALA A 109 -2.98 -0.23 -7.06
C ALA A 109 -2.46 0.39 -5.76
N ALA A 110 -1.16 0.15 -5.48
CA ALA A 110 -0.42 0.85 -4.45
C ALA A 110 0.76 1.58 -5.11
N MET A 111 0.86 2.89 -4.88
CA MET A 111 1.87 3.76 -5.49
C MET A 111 2.51 4.66 -4.44
N VAL A 112 3.70 5.18 -4.74
CA VAL A 112 4.31 6.25 -3.93
C VAL A 112 3.90 7.62 -4.49
N PRO A 113 3.95 8.72 -3.68
CA PRO A 113 3.55 10.06 -4.13
C PRO A 113 4.23 10.49 -5.43
N LEU A 114 5.54 10.21 -5.57
CA LEU A 114 6.29 10.54 -6.79
C LEU A 114 5.70 9.87 -8.05
N GLN A 115 5.28 8.60 -7.96
CA GLN A 115 4.67 7.89 -9.09
C GLN A 115 3.33 8.51 -9.48
N VAL A 116 2.55 8.92 -8.49
CA VAL A 116 1.26 9.60 -8.71
C VAL A 116 1.49 10.96 -9.36
N ALA A 117 2.41 11.78 -8.82
CA ALA A 117 2.77 13.08 -9.38
C ALA A 117 3.19 12.96 -10.85
N ASN A 118 4.13 12.07 -11.15
CA ASN A 118 4.60 11.85 -12.52
C ASN A 118 3.46 11.37 -13.45
N SER A 119 2.58 10.51 -12.96
CA SER A 119 1.45 10.01 -13.76
C SER A 119 0.40 11.08 -14.03
N LEU A 120 0.28 12.08 -13.17
CA LEU A 120 -0.62 13.24 -13.40
C LEU A 120 -0.13 14.14 -14.56
N GLU A 121 1.19 14.21 -14.78
CA GLU A 121 1.81 15.04 -15.82
C GLU A 121 1.69 14.42 -17.24
N VAL A 122 1.50 13.10 -17.35
CA VAL A 122 1.44 12.39 -18.62
C VAL A 122 -0.01 12.05 -18.98
N PRO A 123 -0.61 12.59 -20.05
CA PRO A 123 -2.04 12.44 -20.35
C PRO A 123 -2.54 10.99 -20.35
N LYS A 124 -1.79 10.05 -20.96
CA LYS A 124 -2.16 8.63 -21.00
C LYS A 124 -2.06 7.94 -19.63
N GLU A 125 -1.06 8.31 -18.82
CA GLU A 125 -0.94 7.78 -17.46
C GLU A 125 -2.04 8.35 -16.56
N ARG A 126 -2.35 9.64 -16.71
CA ARG A 126 -3.44 10.29 -15.99
C ARG A 126 -4.79 9.62 -16.26
N GLU A 127 -5.07 9.29 -17.54
CA GLU A 127 -6.28 8.55 -17.91
C GLU A 127 -6.35 7.19 -17.19
N ARG A 128 -5.26 6.44 -17.19
CA ARG A 128 -5.16 5.15 -16.50
C ARG A 128 -5.26 5.30 -14.98
N LEU A 129 -4.62 6.33 -14.42
CA LEU A 129 -4.67 6.62 -13.00
C LEU A 129 -6.11 6.92 -12.53
N LEU A 130 -6.85 7.71 -13.30
CA LEU A 130 -8.26 8.01 -13.06
C LEU A 130 -9.17 6.77 -13.14
N ALA A 131 -8.79 5.76 -13.92
CA ALA A 131 -9.55 4.53 -14.08
C ALA A 131 -9.33 3.51 -12.95
N ILE A 132 -8.28 3.64 -12.13
CA ILE A 132 -8.02 2.73 -11.01
C ILE A 132 -9.15 2.87 -9.98
N LYS A 133 -9.79 1.74 -9.62
CA LYS A 133 -10.93 1.77 -8.67
C LYS A 133 -10.52 2.07 -7.24
N HIS A 134 -9.42 1.47 -6.78
CA HIS A 134 -8.87 1.65 -5.44
C HIS A 134 -7.38 1.94 -5.55
N LEU A 135 -6.99 3.19 -5.33
CA LEU A 135 -5.59 3.61 -5.28
C LEU A 135 -5.21 3.91 -3.83
N ILE A 136 -4.18 3.23 -3.32
CA ILE A 136 -3.55 3.61 -2.05
C ILE A 136 -2.20 4.26 -2.32
N ILE A 137 -1.93 5.37 -1.64
CA ILE A 137 -0.69 6.14 -1.76
C ILE A 137 0.05 6.07 -0.43
N GLY A 138 1.29 5.57 -0.46
CA GLY A 138 2.07 5.39 0.75
C GLY A 138 3.57 5.50 0.51
N GLY A 139 4.37 5.37 1.57
CA GLY A 139 5.82 5.50 1.51
C GLY A 139 6.32 6.95 1.44
N GLY A 140 5.45 7.93 1.65
CA GLY A 140 5.75 9.35 1.73
C GLY A 140 4.49 10.16 2.01
N ALA A 141 4.66 11.41 2.41
CA ALA A 141 3.54 12.32 2.63
C ALA A 141 2.87 12.70 1.28
N VAL A 142 1.56 12.82 1.29
CA VAL A 142 0.78 13.46 0.23
C VAL A 142 0.62 14.91 0.65
N ASP A 143 1.21 15.82 -0.12
CA ASP A 143 1.10 17.25 0.12
C ASP A 143 -0.30 17.80 -0.22
N ASP A 144 -0.57 19.04 0.17
CA ASP A 144 -1.89 19.65 0.02
C ASP A 144 -2.24 19.86 -1.46
N GLU A 145 -1.29 20.19 -2.32
CA GLU A 145 -1.52 20.41 -3.76
C GLU A 145 -1.95 19.10 -4.44
N MET A 146 -1.25 18.01 -4.15
CA MET A 146 -1.63 16.68 -4.64
C MET A 146 -2.98 16.24 -4.05
N ALA A 147 -3.20 16.44 -2.75
CA ALA A 147 -4.47 16.10 -2.10
C ALA A 147 -5.64 16.87 -2.76
N ASP A 148 -5.48 18.15 -3.05
CA ASP A 148 -6.50 18.95 -3.73
C ASP A 148 -6.78 18.45 -5.16
N THR A 149 -5.74 18.07 -5.89
CA THR A 149 -5.88 17.45 -7.22
C THR A 149 -6.67 16.13 -7.15
N LEU A 150 -6.37 15.31 -6.16
CA LEU A 150 -6.98 13.98 -5.98
C LEU A 150 -8.45 14.04 -5.52
N LYS A 151 -8.90 15.15 -4.93
CA LYS A 151 -10.32 15.35 -4.55
C LYS A 151 -11.28 15.16 -5.73
N ALA A 152 -10.86 15.53 -6.94
CA ALA A 152 -11.67 15.42 -8.16
C ALA A 152 -11.70 14.01 -8.76
N PHE A 153 -10.98 13.04 -8.19
CA PHE A 153 -10.94 11.68 -8.74
C PHE A 153 -12.29 10.96 -8.58
N PRO A 154 -12.74 10.25 -9.63
CA PRO A 154 -14.05 9.58 -9.61
C PRO A 154 -14.07 8.35 -8.70
N ASN A 155 -12.91 7.74 -8.49
CA ASN A 155 -12.75 6.49 -7.76
C ASN A 155 -12.07 6.70 -6.39
N ALA A 156 -11.91 5.62 -5.63
CA ALA A 156 -11.40 5.66 -4.29
C ALA A 156 -9.88 5.86 -4.25
N VAL A 157 -9.42 7.01 -3.77
CA VAL A 157 -8.01 7.30 -3.51
C VAL A 157 -7.79 7.49 -2.01
N TRP A 158 -6.76 6.83 -1.48
CA TRP A 158 -6.45 6.81 -0.06
C TRP A 158 -4.98 7.15 0.18
N SER A 159 -4.69 7.99 1.18
CA SER A 159 -3.36 8.08 1.78
C SER A 159 -3.24 7.04 2.89
N THR A 160 -2.07 6.43 3.03
CA THR A 160 -1.84 5.39 4.04
C THR A 160 -0.97 5.92 5.17
N TYR A 161 -1.29 5.54 6.40
CA TYR A 161 -0.42 5.70 7.54
C TYR A 161 0.03 4.34 8.06
N GLY A 162 1.34 4.17 8.19
CA GLY A 162 1.97 2.95 8.67
C GLY A 162 3.48 2.97 8.49
N MET A 163 4.12 1.97 9.04
CA MET A 163 5.58 1.83 9.04
C MET A 163 5.98 0.37 8.88
N THR A 164 7.27 0.07 8.86
CA THR A 164 7.75 -1.32 8.72
C THR A 164 7.34 -2.16 9.92
N GLU A 165 7.32 -1.58 11.10
CA GLU A 165 6.93 -2.23 12.36
C GLU A 165 5.46 -2.65 12.39
N THR A 166 4.60 -1.94 11.63
CA THR A 166 3.19 -2.30 11.40
C THR A 166 3.00 -3.13 10.13
N LEU A 167 4.08 -3.58 9.47
CA LEU A 167 4.15 -4.29 8.19
C LEU A 167 3.70 -3.47 6.99
N SER A 168 2.66 -2.72 7.15
CA SER A 168 2.01 -1.89 6.16
C SER A 168 1.23 -0.81 6.88
N HIS A 169 0.21 -0.28 6.24
CA HIS A 169 -0.65 0.72 6.85
C HIS A 169 -1.59 0.12 7.90
N VAL A 170 -1.88 0.89 8.92
CA VAL A 170 -2.83 0.61 10.00
C VAL A 170 -3.99 1.60 10.02
N ALA A 171 -3.88 2.69 9.25
CA ALA A 171 -4.92 3.68 9.05
C ALA A 171 -4.92 4.19 7.61
N LEU A 172 -6.07 4.64 7.15
CA LEU A 172 -6.30 5.20 5.82
C LEU A 172 -7.00 6.55 5.92
N ARG A 173 -6.61 7.49 5.04
CA ARG A 173 -7.26 8.78 4.87
C ARG A 173 -7.83 8.86 3.47
N ARG A 174 -9.13 9.09 3.33
CA ARG A 174 -9.76 9.29 2.03
C ARG A 174 -9.32 10.62 1.43
N LEU A 175 -8.82 10.59 0.18
CA LEU A 175 -8.39 11.79 -0.54
C LEU A 175 -9.38 12.25 -1.60
N SER A 176 -10.25 11.36 -2.09
CA SER A 176 -11.10 11.62 -3.25
C SER A 176 -12.59 11.64 -2.93
N GLY A 177 -13.33 12.42 -3.73
CA GLY A 177 -14.79 12.50 -3.68
C GLY A 177 -15.32 13.28 -2.47
N LYS A 178 -16.62 13.13 -2.22
CA LYS A 178 -17.32 13.81 -1.12
C LYS A 178 -16.87 13.35 0.28
N ASP A 179 -16.29 12.16 0.35
CA ASP A 179 -15.83 11.54 1.60
C ASP A 179 -14.35 11.87 1.88
N ALA A 180 -13.75 12.80 1.11
CA ALA A 180 -12.39 13.27 1.36
C ALA A 180 -12.27 13.86 2.77
N SER A 181 -11.22 13.45 3.50
CA SER A 181 -10.99 13.80 4.89
C SER A 181 -9.58 14.31 5.12
N SER A 182 -9.39 15.13 6.14
CA SER A 182 -8.06 15.49 6.65
C SER A 182 -7.55 14.48 7.68
N TRP A 183 -8.39 13.58 8.15
CA TRP A 183 -8.09 12.65 9.22
C TRP A 183 -7.87 11.24 8.71
N TYR A 184 -6.93 10.53 9.36
CA TYR A 184 -6.74 9.11 9.18
C TYR A 184 -7.70 8.33 10.07
N GLU A 185 -8.34 7.32 9.48
CA GLU A 185 -9.19 6.38 10.19
C GLU A 185 -8.42 5.08 10.42
N PRO A 186 -8.17 4.67 11.68
CA PRO A 186 -7.55 3.39 11.97
C PRO A 186 -8.50 2.25 11.60
N PHE A 187 -7.94 1.11 11.22
CA PHE A 187 -8.75 -0.10 11.01
C PHE A 187 -9.40 -0.54 12.34
N GLU A 188 -10.54 -1.22 12.28
CA GLU A 188 -11.29 -1.72 13.45
C GLU A 188 -10.43 -2.55 14.42
N SER A 189 -9.41 -3.24 13.91
CA SER A 189 -8.47 -4.06 14.71
C SER A 189 -7.31 -3.26 15.31
N VAL A 190 -7.30 -1.95 15.17
CA VAL A 190 -6.23 -1.06 15.60
C VAL A 190 -6.78 -0.08 16.64
N GLU A 191 -6.20 -0.11 17.82
CA GLU A 191 -6.46 0.87 18.87
C GLU A 191 -5.37 1.93 18.86
N ILE A 192 -5.74 3.18 19.02
CA ILE A 192 -4.82 4.31 19.09
C ILE A 192 -4.98 5.04 20.43
N ALA A 193 -3.87 5.54 20.93
CA ALA A 193 -3.81 6.41 22.10
C ALA A 193 -2.71 7.46 21.88
N THR A 194 -2.60 8.41 22.80
CA THR A 194 -1.51 9.38 22.82
C THR A 194 -0.75 9.30 24.13
N THR A 195 0.56 9.58 24.07
CA THR A 195 1.36 9.83 25.26
C THR A 195 1.04 11.22 25.83
N ASP A 196 1.53 11.53 27.04
CA ASP A 196 1.40 12.86 27.66
C ASP A 196 2.03 13.97 26.78
N ASP A 197 3.04 13.62 25.97
CA ASP A 197 3.70 14.53 25.02
C ASP A 197 2.97 14.64 23.67
N GLY A 198 1.82 13.96 23.49
CA GLY A 198 1.03 13.96 22.27
C GLY A 198 1.56 13.04 21.16
N CYS A 199 2.48 12.12 21.46
CA CYS A 199 2.96 11.16 20.48
C CYS A 199 1.96 9.99 20.31
N LEU A 200 1.80 9.52 19.08
CA LEU A 200 0.88 8.43 18.75
C LEU A 200 1.37 7.10 19.31
N VAL A 201 0.46 6.39 19.97
CA VAL A 201 0.63 5.00 20.43
C VAL A 201 -0.31 4.12 19.63
N ILE A 202 0.23 3.02 19.09
CA ILE A 202 -0.50 2.07 18.23
C ILE A 202 -0.51 0.70 18.89
N ASN A 203 -1.70 0.18 19.14
CA ASN A 203 -1.93 -1.21 19.54
C ASN A 203 -2.63 -1.95 18.38
N ALA A 204 -1.87 -2.76 17.64
CA ALA A 204 -2.35 -3.50 16.48
C ALA A 204 -1.92 -4.99 16.58
N PRO A 205 -2.51 -5.77 17.48
CA PRO A 205 -2.03 -7.11 17.86
C PRO A 205 -2.04 -8.12 16.71
N LEU A 206 -2.86 -7.91 15.67
CA LEU A 206 -2.88 -8.77 14.49
C LEU A 206 -1.66 -8.60 13.58
N VAL A 207 -1.00 -7.45 13.64
CA VAL A 207 0.11 -7.08 12.75
C VAL A 207 1.40 -6.69 13.49
N CYS A 208 1.31 -6.24 14.73
CA CYS A 208 2.46 -5.85 15.56
C CYS A 208 2.78 -6.89 16.64
N GLN A 209 4.04 -6.98 17.04
CA GLN A 209 4.46 -7.86 18.16
C GLN A 209 4.16 -7.25 19.53
N ALA A 210 4.21 -5.94 19.60
CA ALA A 210 3.97 -5.17 20.81
C ALA A 210 3.32 -3.85 20.43
N MET A 211 2.79 -3.17 21.43
CA MET A 211 2.35 -1.78 21.32
C MET A 211 3.54 -0.90 20.91
N LEU A 212 3.31 -0.01 19.96
CA LEU A 212 4.32 0.89 19.41
C LEU A 212 4.06 2.31 19.87
N THR A 213 5.06 2.95 20.43
CA THR A 213 5.06 4.40 20.65
C THR A 213 5.87 5.04 19.52
N THR A 214 5.28 5.94 18.78
CA THR A 214 5.91 6.64 17.65
C THR A 214 6.46 8.00 18.12
N ASN A 215 7.19 8.68 17.23
CA ASN A 215 7.56 10.08 17.41
C ASN A 215 6.59 11.04 16.69
N ASP A 216 5.55 10.51 16.05
CA ASP A 216 4.57 11.32 15.35
C ASP A 216 3.60 11.93 16.35
N ARG A 217 3.52 13.25 16.35
CA ARG A 217 2.54 13.99 17.16
C ARG A 217 1.21 14.03 16.43
N VAL A 218 0.14 13.78 17.17
CA VAL A 218 -1.22 13.71 16.64
C VAL A 218 -2.19 14.53 17.49
N GLU A 219 -3.27 14.99 16.86
CA GLU A 219 -4.37 15.70 17.49
C GLU A 219 -5.62 14.81 17.54
#